data_d8d88298fa014a94e129b7491fa137a9
#
_entry.id   d8d88298fa014a94e129b7491fa137a9
#
_cell.length_a   1.000
_cell.length_b   1.000
_cell.length_c   1.000
_cell.angle_alpha   90.00
_cell.angle_beta   90.00
_cell.angle_gamma   90.00
#
_symmetry.space_group_name_H-M   'P 1'
#
loop_
_entity.id
_entity.type
_entity.pdbx_description
1 polymer ?
#
loop_
_entity_poly.entity_id
_entity_poly.type
_entity_poly.pdbx_seq_one_letter_code
_entity_poly.pdbx_strand_id
1 'polypeptide(L)'
;MTMLGQMIRPICSQDQGLTPKILTALAGSIGAFILGTIIGWSSPVQPQLQSNSTQSGDGDSMWLADVTLDDNQMSWVGSLSNLGALFGALTGGILMDRFGRRSILMAMSLPYFIAWMLIAFAVNPAMLYVGRLLGGIAGGICSVVSPSYLGEISMPSLRGLLGMFFSSLLCAGILVTSLTGWLNWRLISGIAAVHPIILLVAMFFVPESPYHLIKTGRTSDAQKALKWLRGPDYNIAPEIMQMEVRLNAELAEKFSPSDLFKPWALKPLLLAVSLMIFQQLSGINAAVYNAVAIFESAGSTLDTLVCAILLNLDQLVVTIASSLLVERLGRKTLFVISESVMCLSLAGLGAFFYLKENSQTDPAIIESLSWLPLVSLILFIAAFGIGAGPVPWLMTGEVLPAKIKGPGVSIAVFTNWFLAFIVTKSFVNIQEALTSAGAFW
;
A
#
# COMPACT_ATOMS: atom_id res chain seq x y z
N MET A 1 -14.04 -29.85 -7.26
CA MET A 1 -13.27 -29.76 -6.01
C MET A 1 -12.05 -28.89 -6.31
N THR A 2 -12.07 -27.63 -5.87
CA THR A 2 -11.25 -26.53 -6.34
C THR A 2 -9.76 -26.67 -5.97
N MET A 3 -8.84 -26.18 -6.82
CA MET A 3 -7.38 -26.14 -6.59
C MET A 3 -7.00 -25.57 -5.20
N LEU A 4 -7.79 -24.63 -4.68
CA LEU A 4 -7.65 -24.12 -3.30
C LEU A 4 -7.77 -25.25 -2.25
N GLY A 5 -8.70 -26.20 -2.44
CA GLY A 5 -8.91 -27.33 -1.53
C GLY A 5 -7.74 -28.33 -1.50
N GLN A 6 -6.99 -28.45 -2.60
CA GLN A 6 -5.82 -29.34 -2.66
C GLN A 6 -4.56 -28.71 -2.04
N MET A 7 -4.47 -27.36 -2.06
CA MET A 7 -3.39 -26.62 -1.40
C MET A 7 -3.59 -26.51 0.12
N ILE A 8 -4.83 -26.44 0.57
CA ILE A 8 -5.17 -26.24 1.99
C ILE A 8 -5.16 -27.59 2.76
N ARG A 9 -5.44 -28.73 2.13
CA ARG A 9 -5.48 -30.04 2.78
C ARG A 9 -4.19 -30.48 3.49
N PRO A 10 -2.97 -30.36 2.91
CA PRO A 10 -1.74 -30.71 3.64
C PRO A 10 -1.43 -29.73 4.75
N ILE A 11 -1.94 -28.48 4.68
CA ILE A 11 -1.73 -27.43 5.68
C ILE A 11 -2.63 -27.66 6.91
N CYS A 12 -3.86 -28.15 6.71
CA CYS A 12 -4.83 -28.39 7.80
C CYS A 12 -4.62 -29.70 8.58
N SER A 13 -3.89 -30.66 8.04
CA SER A 13 -3.80 -31.98 8.67
C SER A 13 -2.65 -32.12 9.70
N GLN A 14 -1.71 -31.17 9.79
CA GLN A 14 -0.56 -31.23 10.71
C GLN A 14 -0.42 -30.02 11.65
N ASP A 15 -1.27 -29.00 11.60
CA ASP A 15 -0.96 -27.72 12.22
C ASP A 15 -2.00 -27.30 13.28
N GLN A 16 -1.84 -27.75 14.54
CA GLN A 16 -2.58 -27.20 15.68
C GLN A 16 -2.32 -25.70 15.91
N GLY A 17 -1.31 -25.12 15.24
CA GLY A 17 -0.92 -23.71 15.35
C GLY A 17 -1.33 -22.83 14.16
N LEU A 18 -2.15 -23.28 13.20
CA LEU A 18 -2.50 -22.48 12.02
C LEU A 18 -3.36 -21.25 12.38
N THR A 19 -4.35 -21.42 13.25
CA THR A 19 -5.25 -20.35 13.68
C THR A 19 -4.51 -19.19 14.36
N PRO A 20 -3.63 -19.40 15.37
CA PRO A 20 -2.85 -18.31 15.95
C PRO A 20 -1.96 -17.58 14.95
N LYS A 21 -1.35 -18.27 13.99
CA LYS A 21 -0.51 -17.68 12.94
C LYS A 21 -1.31 -16.75 12.04
N ILE A 22 -2.48 -17.22 11.56
CA ILE A 22 -3.38 -16.42 10.73
C ILE A 22 -3.89 -15.21 11.48
N LEU A 23 -4.34 -15.37 12.73
CA LEU A 23 -4.81 -14.26 13.55
C LEU A 23 -3.71 -13.22 13.79
N THR A 24 -2.47 -13.66 14.06
CA THR A 24 -1.33 -12.76 14.24
C THR A 24 -0.99 -12.03 12.93
N ALA A 25 -1.04 -12.73 11.79
CA ALA A 25 -0.78 -12.13 10.51
C ALA A 25 -1.86 -11.11 10.10
N LEU A 26 -3.12 -11.41 10.35
CA LEU A 26 -4.22 -10.47 10.15
C LEU A 26 -4.05 -9.24 11.05
N ALA A 27 -3.82 -9.43 12.35
CA ALA A 27 -3.59 -8.32 13.28
C ALA A 27 -2.42 -7.44 12.85
N GLY A 28 -1.27 -8.03 12.50
CA GLY A 28 -0.09 -7.31 12.03
C GLY A 28 -0.29 -6.59 10.70
N SER A 29 -1.28 -7.01 9.89
CA SER A 29 -1.59 -6.39 8.59
C SER A 29 -2.69 -5.32 8.66
N ILE A 30 -3.37 -5.11 9.81
CA ILE A 30 -4.37 -4.03 9.95
C ILE A 30 -3.74 -2.66 9.70
N GLY A 31 -2.45 -2.47 10.04
CA GLY A 31 -1.71 -1.25 9.71
C GLY A 31 -1.66 -0.98 8.19
N ALA A 32 -1.56 -2.02 7.36
CA ALA A 32 -1.65 -1.91 5.91
C ALA A 32 -3.06 -1.56 5.45
N PHE A 33 -4.09 -2.12 6.07
CA PHE A 33 -5.48 -1.74 5.79
C PHE A 33 -5.72 -0.23 6.04
N ILE A 34 -5.22 0.30 7.17
CA ILE A 34 -5.34 1.74 7.47
C ILE A 34 -4.55 2.58 6.46
N LEU A 35 -3.36 2.14 6.05
CA LEU A 35 -2.61 2.80 4.98
C LEU A 35 -3.42 2.79 3.68
N GLY A 36 -4.08 1.68 3.35
CA GLY A 36 -4.99 1.57 2.22
C GLY A 36 -6.15 2.57 2.28
N THR A 37 -6.76 2.76 3.46
CA THR A 37 -7.81 3.77 3.64
C THR A 37 -7.28 5.19 3.43
N ILE A 38 -6.05 5.50 3.85
CA ILE A 38 -5.41 6.80 3.63
C ILE A 38 -5.17 7.05 2.13
N ILE A 39 -4.71 6.05 1.40
CA ILE A 39 -4.48 6.14 -0.04
C ILE A 39 -5.81 6.30 -0.78
N GLY A 40 -6.79 5.44 -0.50
CA GLY A 40 -8.07 5.40 -1.20
C GLY A 40 -8.98 6.60 -0.91
N TRP A 41 -8.80 7.28 0.24
CA TRP A 41 -9.66 8.39 0.66
C TRP A 41 -9.70 9.55 -0.34
N SER A 42 -8.61 9.83 -1.02
CA SER A 42 -8.51 10.99 -1.92
C SER A 42 -9.47 10.90 -3.10
N SER A 43 -9.61 9.73 -3.71
CA SER A 43 -10.41 9.54 -4.93
C SER A 43 -11.90 9.90 -4.77
N PRO A 44 -12.67 9.34 -3.81
CA PRO A 44 -14.08 9.66 -3.66
C PRO A 44 -14.33 11.02 -2.99
N VAL A 45 -13.34 11.59 -2.30
CA VAL A 45 -13.49 12.85 -1.57
C VAL A 45 -13.11 14.07 -2.41
N GLN A 46 -12.25 13.90 -3.41
CA GLN A 46 -11.81 14.99 -4.28
C GLN A 46 -12.97 15.79 -4.87
N PRO A 47 -14.00 15.19 -5.52
CA PRO A 47 -15.13 15.95 -6.05
C PRO A 47 -15.91 16.73 -4.97
N GLN A 48 -16.02 16.15 -3.76
CA GLN A 48 -16.74 16.79 -2.65
C GLN A 48 -16.03 18.05 -2.13
N LEU A 49 -14.68 18.09 -2.16
CA LEU A 49 -13.89 19.22 -1.69
C LEU A 49 -13.64 20.28 -2.78
N GLN A 50 -13.74 19.92 -4.06
CA GLN A 50 -13.55 20.84 -5.20
C GLN A 50 -14.86 21.43 -5.72
N SER A 51 -16.00 20.76 -5.52
CA SER A 51 -17.29 21.30 -5.93
C SER A 51 -17.63 22.53 -5.07
N ASN A 52 -17.82 23.68 -5.74
CA ASN A 52 -18.55 24.81 -5.17
C ASN A 52 -20.02 24.38 -5.02
N SER A 53 -20.33 23.52 -4.07
CA SER A 53 -21.69 23.04 -3.82
C SER A 53 -22.53 24.14 -3.13
N THR A 54 -22.90 25.15 -3.92
CA THR A 54 -24.07 26.00 -3.67
C THR A 54 -25.39 25.23 -3.81
N GLN A 55 -25.34 23.89 -3.83
CA GLN A 55 -26.50 22.99 -3.96
C GLN A 55 -26.67 22.03 -2.77
N SER A 56 -26.34 22.46 -1.59
CA SER A 56 -26.91 21.84 -0.38
C SER A 56 -27.92 22.80 0.19
N GLY A 57 -29.06 22.96 -0.52
CA GLY A 57 -30.29 23.36 0.13
C GLY A 57 -30.72 22.22 1.03
N ASP A 58 -30.50 22.38 2.26
CA ASP A 58 -31.25 22.08 3.45
C ASP A 58 -30.34 21.85 4.66
N GLY A 59 -30.27 22.78 5.51
CA GLY A 59 -30.49 22.72 6.96
C GLY A 59 -29.58 21.94 7.89
N ASP A 60 -28.44 21.30 7.55
CA ASP A 60 -27.78 20.42 8.51
C ASP A 60 -26.24 20.57 8.71
N SER A 61 -25.65 21.70 8.29
CA SER A 61 -24.23 21.97 8.64
C SER A 61 -24.09 23.03 9.73
N MET A 62 -24.76 22.84 10.86
CA MET A 62 -24.79 23.83 11.95
C MET A 62 -23.48 23.89 12.78
N TRP A 63 -22.49 23.01 12.53
CA TRP A 63 -21.35 22.84 13.47
C TRP A 63 -19.96 23.06 12.89
N LEU A 64 -19.74 22.97 11.58
CA LEU A 64 -18.40 23.09 10.99
C LEU A 64 -18.44 23.79 9.63
N ALA A 65 -17.55 24.78 9.41
CA ALA A 65 -17.43 25.47 8.13
C ALA A 65 -17.09 24.50 6.98
N ASP A 66 -17.68 24.72 5.80
CA ASP A 66 -17.35 23.95 4.60
C ASP A 66 -15.94 24.31 4.12
N VAL A 67 -15.14 23.27 3.89
CA VAL A 67 -13.77 23.42 3.35
C VAL A 67 -13.86 23.16 1.85
N THR A 68 -13.56 24.18 1.05
CA THR A 68 -13.39 24.06 -0.40
C THR A 68 -11.91 24.20 -0.75
N LEU A 69 -11.43 23.42 -1.70
CA LEU A 69 -10.06 23.38 -2.11
C LEU A 69 -9.92 23.69 -3.60
N ASP A 70 -8.90 24.45 -3.97
CA ASP A 70 -8.46 24.55 -5.34
C ASP A 70 -7.64 23.31 -5.79
N ASP A 71 -7.39 23.19 -7.09
CA ASP A 71 -6.68 22.04 -7.68
C ASP A 71 -5.28 21.87 -7.07
N ASN A 72 -4.56 22.97 -6.82
CA ASN A 72 -3.24 22.93 -6.21
C ASN A 72 -3.32 22.46 -4.74
N GLN A 73 -4.30 22.95 -3.97
CA GLN A 73 -4.53 22.52 -2.60
C GLN A 73 -4.91 21.04 -2.55
N MET A 74 -5.76 20.56 -3.47
CA MET A 74 -6.15 19.16 -3.54
C MET A 74 -4.96 18.26 -3.91
N SER A 75 -4.09 18.69 -4.83
CA SER A 75 -2.86 17.95 -5.16
C SER A 75 -1.91 17.84 -3.95
N TRP A 76 -1.86 18.85 -3.05
CA TRP A 76 -1.16 18.75 -1.78
C TRP A 76 -1.83 17.76 -0.83
N VAL A 77 -3.14 17.77 -0.69
CA VAL A 77 -3.90 16.80 0.14
C VAL A 77 -3.60 15.38 -0.31
N GLY A 78 -3.57 15.11 -1.61
CA GLY A 78 -3.22 13.80 -2.17
C GLY A 78 -1.77 13.39 -1.89
N SER A 79 -0.82 14.29 -2.16
CA SER A 79 0.62 13.96 -2.15
C SER A 79 1.25 13.96 -0.75
N LEU A 80 0.75 14.74 0.22
CA LEU A 80 1.32 14.83 1.56
C LEU A 80 1.33 13.49 2.31
N SER A 81 0.41 12.58 2.03
CA SER A 81 0.44 11.24 2.60
C SER A 81 1.67 10.44 2.11
N ASN A 82 2.06 10.59 0.84
CA ASN A 82 3.25 9.95 0.30
C ASN A 82 4.53 10.57 0.87
N LEU A 83 4.56 11.90 1.02
CA LEU A 83 5.66 12.59 1.70
C LEU A 83 5.79 12.16 3.17
N GLY A 84 4.68 12.04 3.88
CA GLY A 84 4.65 11.48 5.24
C GLY A 84 5.19 10.05 5.28
N ALA A 85 4.76 9.20 4.35
CA ALA A 85 5.20 7.81 4.26
C ALA A 85 6.72 7.68 3.99
N LEU A 86 7.30 8.60 3.22
CA LEU A 86 8.74 8.71 3.04
C LEU A 86 9.48 8.83 4.39
N PHE A 87 9.09 9.81 5.21
CA PHE A 87 9.71 10.03 6.53
C PHE A 87 9.43 8.87 7.49
N GLY A 88 8.21 8.32 7.45
CA GLY A 88 7.83 7.16 8.24
C GLY A 88 8.66 5.92 7.91
N ALA A 89 8.85 5.63 6.64
CA ALA A 89 9.63 4.47 6.19
C ALA A 89 11.10 4.57 6.59
N LEU A 90 11.71 5.76 6.52
CA LEU A 90 13.10 5.97 6.97
C LEU A 90 13.28 5.72 8.47
N THR A 91 12.31 6.09 9.28
CA THR A 91 12.38 5.94 10.73
C THR A 91 11.89 4.57 11.22
N GLY A 92 11.01 3.92 10.47
CA GLY A 92 10.35 2.66 10.83
C GLY A 92 11.32 1.53 11.19
N GLY A 93 12.39 1.37 10.40
CA GLY A 93 13.43 0.37 10.65
C GLY A 93 14.14 0.58 11.99
N ILE A 94 14.53 1.82 12.29
CA ILE A 94 15.22 2.17 13.55
C ILE A 94 14.28 1.96 14.75
N LEU A 95 13.04 2.38 14.61
CA LEU A 95 12.04 2.27 15.66
C LEU A 95 11.72 0.80 15.98
N MET A 96 11.51 -0.05 14.97
CA MET A 96 11.18 -1.47 15.19
C MET A 96 12.34 -2.24 15.81
N ASP A 97 13.59 -1.86 15.50
CA ASP A 97 14.77 -2.50 16.07
C ASP A 97 14.96 -2.14 17.55
N ARG A 98 14.59 -0.92 17.94
CA ARG A 98 14.71 -0.46 19.32
C ARG A 98 13.56 -0.91 20.22
N PHE A 99 12.32 -0.82 19.73
CA PHE A 99 11.12 -0.98 20.57
C PHE A 99 10.33 -2.28 20.30
N GLY A 100 10.65 -3.00 19.23
CA GLY A 100 9.93 -4.19 18.81
C GLY A 100 8.83 -3.91 17.78
N ARG A 101 8.44 -4.96 17.09
CA ARG A 101 7.51 -4.87 15.95
C ARG A 101 6.08 -4.65 16.41
N ARG A 102 5.64 -5.46 17.37
CA ARG A 102 4.31 -5.35 18.01
C ARG A 102 4.13 -3.99 18.67
N SER A 103 5.12 -3.57 19.47
CA SER A 103 5.05 -2.31 20.22
C SER A 103 4.91 -1.10 19.27
N ILE A 104 5.64 -1.07 18.16
CA ILE A 104 5.54 0.01 17.17
C ILE A 104 4.18 -0.01 16.45
N LEU A 105 3.69 -1.18 16.02
CA LEU A 105 2.37 -1.28 15.39
C LEU A 105 1.26 -0.79 16.34
N MET A 106 1.32 -1.13 17.62
CA MET A 106 0.41 -0.58 18.64
C MET A 106 0.55 0.94 18.77
N ALA A 107 1.78 1.45 18.84
CA ALA A 107 2.04 2.88 18.98
C ALA A 107 1.52 3.70 17.79
N MET A 108 1.55 3.13 16.57
CA MET A 108 1.04 3.80 15.36
C MET A 108 -0.48 3.97 15.36
N SER A 109 -1.21 3.27 16.21
CA SER A 109 -2.65 3.49 16.36
C SER A 109 -2.98 4.92 16.77
N LEU A 110 -2.17 5.54 17.63
CA LEU A 110 -2.40 6.90 18.11
C LEU A 110 -2.22 7.96 16.99
N PRO A 111 -1.09 8.03 16.27
CA PRO A 111 -0.94 9.01 15.18
C PRO A 111 -1.94 8.75 14.04
N TYR A 112 -2.31 7.52 13.72
CA TYR A 112 -3.38 7.24 12.77
C TYR A 112 -4.74 7.78 13.23
N PHE A 113 -5.10 7.56 14.50
CA PHE A 113 -6.34 8.08 15.06
C PHE A 113 -6.38 9.61 15.05
N ILE A 114 -5.30 10.26 15.48
CA ILE A 114 -5.19 11.74 15.45
C ILE A 114 -5.29 12.25 14.02
N ALA A 115 -4.65 11.59 13.06
CA ALA A 115 -4.70 11.96 11.65
C ALA A 115 -6.15 11.96 11.12
N TRP A 116 -6.91 10.89 11.37
CA TRP A 116 -8.30 10.79 10.93
C TRP A 116 -9.20 11.79 11.64
N MET A 117 -8.99 12.05 12.94
CA MET A 117 -9.74 13.08 13.67
C MET A 117 -9.45 14.48 13.13
N LEU A 118 -8.18 14.80 12.83
CA LEU A 118 -7.83 16.08 12.20
C LEU A 118 -8.51 16.24 10.83
N ILE A 119 -8.61 15.18 10.04
CA ILE A 119 -9.30 15.21 8.76
C ILE A 119 -10.81 15.36 8.97
N ALA A 120 -11.42 14.56 9.85
CA ALA A 120 -12.87 14.57 10.08
C ALA A 120 -13.40 15.93 10.59
N PHE A 121 -12.62 16.59 11.46
CA PHE A 121 -12.94 17.89 12.05
C PHE A 121 -12.24 19.08 11.38
N ALA A 122 -11.72 18.89 10.16
CA ALA A 122 -11.02 19.97 9.47
C ALA A 122 -11.97 21.14 9.17
N VAL A 123 -11.52 22.34 9.53
CA VAL A 123 -12.21 23.63 9.27
C VAL A 123 -11.40 24.50 8.30
N ASN A 124 -10.18 24.06 7.93
CA ASN A 124 -9.30 24.74 6.99
C ASN A 124 -8.38 23.73 6.28
N PRO A 125 -7.80 24.09 5.14
CA PRO A 125 -6.89 23.20 4.40
C PRO A 125 -5.67 22.74 5.22
N ALA A 126 -5.17 23.53 6.14
CA ALA A 126 -3.99 23.19 6.95
C ALA A 126 -4.24 21.96 7.84
N MET A 127 -5.44 21.79 8.39
CA MET A 127 -5.79 20.61 9.18
C MET A 127 -5.79 19.35 8.30
N LEU A 128 -6.27 19.44 7.07
CA LEU A 128 -6.21 18.35 6.10
C LEU A 128 -4.75 17.99 5.78
N TYR A 129 -3.88 18.99 5.56
CA TYR A 129 -2.47 18.77 5.28
C TYR A 129 -1.76 18.06 6.44
N VAL A 130 -1.97 18.54 7.67
CA VAL A 130 -1.35 17.92 8.86
C VAL A 130 -1.89 16.51 9.06
N GLY A 131 -3.20 16.29 8.92
CA GLY A 131 -3.80 14.96 9.01
C GLY A 131 -3.25 13.99 7.96
N ARG A 132 -3.15 14.41 6.69
CA ARG A 132 -2.58 13.60 5.60
C ARG A 132 -1.10 13.28 5.83
N LEU A 133 -0.31 14.26 6.25
CA LEU A 133 1.11 14.06 6.56
C LEU A 133 1.30 13.09 7.73
N LEU A 134 0.56 13.29 8.83
CA LEU A 134 0.65 12.44 10.03
C LEU A 134 0.20 11.00 9.74
N GLY A 135 -0.93 10.83 9.03
CA GLY A 135 -1.40 9.53 8.57
C GLY A 135 -0.39 8.85 7.65
N GLY A 136 0.26 9.62 6.77
CA GLY A 136 1.34 9.16 5.91
C GLY A 136 2.54 8.66 6.72
N ILE A 137 3.01 9.41 7.73
CA ILE A 137 4.13 8.99 8.60
C ILE A 137 3.81 7.65 9.28
N ALA A 138 2.65 7.51 9.88
CA ALA A 138 2.23 6.26 10.50
C ALA A 138 2.15 5.12 9.47
N GLY A 139 1.63 5.40 8.26
CA GLY A 139 1.57 4.47 7.14
C GLY A 139 2.93 4.00 6.66
N GLY A 140 3.87 4.93 6.51
CA GLY A 140 5.25 4.62 6.14
C GLY A 140 5.97 3.74 7.18
N ILE A 141 5.79 4.00 8.47
CA ILE A 141 6.29 3.13 9.54
C ILE A 141 5.67 1.74 9.41
N CYS A 142 4.34 1.64 9.29
CA CYS A 142 3.64 0.36 9.15
C CYS A 142 4.05 -0.40 7.88
N SER A 143 4.37 0.28 6.77
CA SER A 143 4.81 -0.36 5.53
C SER A 143 6.15 -1.10 5.64
N VAL A 144 6.97 -0.72 6.61
CA VAL A 144 8.24 -1.40 6.94
C VAL A 144 8.05 -2.43 8.04
N VAL A 145 7.34 -2.06 9.11
CA VAL A 145 7.24 -2.89 10.32
C VAL A 145 6.32 -4.10 10.12
N SER A 146 5.17 -3.94 9.44
CA SER A 146 4.22 -5.05 9.23
C SER A 146 4.81 -6.20 8.42
N PRO A 147 5.42 -6.00 7.22
CA PRO A 147 6.05 -7.09 6.48
C PRO A 147 7.20 -7.76 7.25
N SER A 148 7.98 -6.97 8.01
CA SER A 148 9.04 -7.50 8.86
C SER A 148 8.48 -8.41 9.96
N TYR A 149 7.42 -7.96 10.64
CA TYR A 149 6.73 -8.75 11.66
C TYR A 149 6.17 -10.05 11.07
N LEU A 150 5.46 -9.97 9.93
CA LEU A 150 4.93 -11.13 9.22
C LEU A 150 6.03 -12.13 8.83
N GLY A 151 7.16 -11.63 8.33
CA GLY A 151 8.30 -12.47 7.95
C GLY A 151 8.95 -13.19 9.14
N GLU A 152 8.99 -12.55 10.31
CA GLU A 152 9.60 -13.10 11.54
C GLU A 152 8.70 -14.10 12.29
N ILE A 153 7.37 -13.94 12.22
CA ILE A 153 6.43 -14.90 12.82
C ILE A 153 6.15 -16.11 11.91
N SER A 154 6.41 -15.98 10.60
CA SER A 154 6.07 -16.98 9.59
C SER A 154 7.07 -18.13 9.56
N MET A 155 6.56 -19.35 9.41
CA MET A 155 7.38 -20.48 8.98
C MET A 155 7.77 -20.32 7.51
N PRO A 156 8.92 -20.86 7.07
CA PRO A 156 9.33 -20.79 5.67
C PRO A 156 8.27 -21.26 4.68
N SER A 157 7.53 -22.31 5.01
CA SER A 157 6.44 -22.88 4.20
C SER A 157 5.19 -21.98 4.07
N LEU A 158 4.97 -21.05 5.00
CA LEU A 158 3.79 -20.18 5.04
C LEU A 158 4.12 -18.71 4.76
N ARG A 159 5.40 -18.39 4.56
CA ARG A 159 5.86 -17.00 4.43
C ARG A 159 5.21 -16.28 3.24
N GLY A 160 5.08 -16.95 2.11
CA GLY A 160 4.37 -16.41 0.93
C GLY A 160 2.91 -16.09 1.24
N LEU A 161 2.19 -17.06 1.82
CA LEU A 161 0.78 -16.92 2.18
C LEU A 161 0.55 -15.77 3.18
N LEU A 162 1.34 -15.71 4.26
CA LEU A 162 1.17 -14.69 5.31
C LEU A 162 1.62 -13.31 4.82
N GLY A 163 2.63 -13.24 3.95
CA GLY A 163 3.05 -11.98 3.32
C GLY A 163 1.98 -11.35 2.44
N MET A 164 1.09 -12.17 1.83
CA MET A 164 -0.05 -11.66 1.04
C MET A 164 -1.05 -10.84 1.86
N PHE A 165 -1.22 -11.14 3.15
CA PHE A 165 -2.17 -10.40 3.98
C PHE A 165 -1.86 -8.90 4.02
N PHE A 166 -0.59 -8.52 3.99
CA PHE A 166 -0.22 -7.10 3.94
C PHE A 166 -0.81 -6.42 2.69
N SER A 167 -0.51 -6.94 1.49
CA SER A 167 -0.97 -6.34 0.24
C SER A 167 -2.49 -6.45 0.06
N SER A 168 -3.08 -7.59 0.43
CA SER A 168 -4.53 -7.78 0.31
C SER A 168 -5.31 -6.86 1.24
N LEU A 169 -4.85 -6.66 2.50
CA LEU A 169 -5.51 -5.74 3.42
C LEU A 169 -5.30 -4.28 3.04
N LEU A 170 -4.15 -3.93 2.42
CA LEU A 170 -3.97 -2.60 1.84
C LEU A 170 -5.00 -2.34 0.74
N CYS A 171 -5.15 -3.25 -0.22
CA CYS A 171 -6.16 -3.13 -1.29
C CYS A 171 -7.59 -3.14 -0.74
N ALA A 172 -7.87 -3.95 0.29
CA ALA A 172 -9.17 -3.93 0.97
C ALA A 172 -9.46 -2.58 1.64
N GLY A 173 -8.46 -1.92 2.22
CA GLY A 173 -8.59 -0.57 2.77
C GLY A 173 -8.94 0.46 1.70
N ILE A 174 -8.31 0.40 0.53
CA ILE A 174 -8.64 1.27 -0.62
C ILE A 174 -10.08 1.02 -1.07
N LEU A 175 -10.48 -0.25 -1.20
CA LEU A 175 -11.84 -0.62 -1.63
C LEU A 175 -12.90 -0.14 -0.62
N VAL A 176 -12.67 -0.30 0.68
CA VAL A 176 -13.63 0.12 1.72
C VAL A 176 -13.87 1.62 1.68
N THR A 177 -12.83 2.44 1.45
CA THR A 177 -13.03 3.90 1.27
C THR A 177 -13.84 4.25 0.04
N SER A 178 -13.66 3.55 -1.07
CA SER A 178 -14.50 3.75 -2.25
C SER A 178 -15.94 3.31 -2.04
N LEU A 179 -16.16 2.19 -1.33
CA LEU A 179 -17.53 1.73 -0.96
C LEU A 179 -18.26 2.71 -0.03
N THR A 180 -17.54 3.50 0.75
CA THR A 180 -18.12 4.55 1.61
C THR A 180 -18.21 5.91 0.91
N GLY A 181 -17.81 6.01 -0.36
CA GLY A 181 -17.66 7.27 -1.10
C GLY A 181 -18.94 8.07 -1.32
N TRP A 182 -20.15 7.43 -1.21
CA TRP A 182 -21.42 8.15 -1.23
C TRP A 182 -21.71 8.93 0.06
N LEU A 183 -20.95 8.68 1.13
CA LEU A 183 -21.08 9.40 2.38
C LEU A 183 -20.33 10.74 2.30
N ASN A 184 -20.70 11.68 3.17
CA ASN A 184 -19.95 12.91 3.34
C ASN A 184 -18.49 12.59 3.76
N TRP A 185 -17.53 13.32 3.23
CA TRP A 185 -16.10 13.10 3.48
C TRP A 185 -15.70 13.12 4.97
N ARG A 186 -16.44 13.88 5.82
CA ARG A 186 -16.25 13.88 7.28
C ARG A 186 -16.68 12.55 7.90
N LEU A 187 -17.80 11.98 7.44
CA LEU A 187 -18.28 10.66 7.90
C LEU A 187 -17.33 9.55 7.46
N ILE A 188 -16.84 9.59 6.22
CA ILE A 188 -15.81 8.64 5.73
C ILE A 188 -14.61 8.67 6.67
N SER A 189 -14.14 9.87 7.03
CA SER A 189 -12.97 10.06 7.90
C SER A 189 -13.26 9.60 9.34
N GLY A 190 -14.47 9.84 9.85
CA GLY A 190 -14.93 9.37 11.15
C GLY A 190 -14.99 7.85 11.25
N ILE A 191 -15.51 7.18 10.21
CA ILE A 191 -15.51 5.72 10.10
C ILE A 191 -14.07 5.19 10.06
N ALA A 192 -13.21 5.85 9.28
CA ALA A 192 -11.80 5.49 9.17
C ALA A 192 -11.05 5.62 10.51
N ALA A 193 -11.45 6.53 11.40
CA ALA A 193 -10.87 6.69 12.73
C ALA A 193 -11.13 5.49 13.67
N VAL A 194 -12.08 4.59 13.34
CA VAL A 194 -12.32 3.35 14.11
C VAL A 194 -11.22 2.31 13.84
N HIS A 195 -10.64 2.27 12.65
CA HIS A 195 -9.65 1.24 12.27
C HIS A 195 -8.37 1.25 13.13
N PRO A 196 -7.79 2.41 13.50
CA PRO A 196 -6.67 2.47 14.45
C PRO A 196 -7.00 1.87 15.83
N ILE A 197 -8.24 1.99 16.29
CA ILE A 197 -8.68 1.39 17.55
C ILE A 197 -8.68 -0.14 17.40
N ILE A 198 -9.17 -0.65 16.25
CA ILE A 198 -9.15 -2.09 15.95
C ILE A 198 -7.69 -2.59 15.89
N LEU A 199 -6.77 -1.82 15.29
CA LEU A 199 -5.33 -2.15 15.28
C LEU A 199 -4.77 -2.28 16.70
N LEU A 200 -5.03 -1.29 17.56
CA LEU A 200 -4.57 -1.30 18.94
C LEU A 200 -5.07 -2.54 19.70
N VAL A 201 -6.37 -2.81 19.61
CA VAL A 201 -7.00 -3.95 20.28
C VAL A 201 -6.46 -5.27 19.73
N ALA A 202 -6.39 -5.44 18.40
CA ALA A 202 -5.90 -6.67 17.80
C ALA A 202 -4.43 -6.95 18.17
N MET A 203 -3.57 -5.93 18.13
CA MET A 203 -2.16 -6.06 18.48
C MET A 203 -1.93 -6.33 19.99
N PHE A 204 -2.90 -6.01 20.85
CA PHE A 204 -2.81 -6.32 22.27
C PHE A 204 -2.81 -7.82 22.53
N PHE A 205 -3.50 -8.62 21.72
CA PHE A 205 -3.66 -10.06 21.90
C PHE A 205 -2.58 -10.92 21.21
N VAL A 206 -1.69 -10.34 20.42
CA VAL A 206 -0.65 -11.09 19.69
C VAL A 206 0.72 -10.92 20.35
N PRO A 207 1.62 -11.91 20.24
CA PRO A 207 2.95 -11.82 20.85
C PRO A 207 3.88 -10.88 20.09
N GLU A 208 4.96 -10.44 20.75
CA GLU A 208 6.08 -9.76 20.09
C GLU A 208 6.86 -10.74 19.20
N SER A 209 7.60 -10.23 18.22
CA SER A 209 8.45 -11.04 17.35
C SER A 209 9.45 -11.87 18.16
N PRO A 210 9.49 -13.21 17.96
CA PRO A 210 10.49 -14.07 18.61
C PRO A 210 11.93 -13.64 18.29
N TYR A 211 12.19 -13.21 17.06
CA TYR A 211 13.51 -12.73 16.63
C TYR A 211 13.94 -11.47 17.40
N HIS A 212 13.04 -10.50 17.56
CA HIS A 212 13.33 -9.30 18.36
C HIS A 212 13.57 -9.63 19.83
N LEU A 213 12.80 -10.56 20.41
CA LEU A 213 12.95 -10.98 21.80
C LEU A 213 14.32 -11.64 22.05
N ILE A 214 14.80 -12.50 21.13
CA ILE A 214 16.15 -13.06 21.19
C ILE A 214 17.22 -11.97 21.04
N LYS A 215 17.05 -11.04 20.07
CA LYS A 215 17.98 -9.90 19.85
C LYS A 215 18.13 -9.03 21.12
N THR A 216 17.09 -8.91 21.92
CA THR A 216 17.09 -8.13 23.17
C THR A 216 17.43 -8.98 24.43
N GLY A 217 17.85 -10.23 24.27
CA GLY A 217 18.22 -11.12 25.39
C GLY A 217 17.06 -11.71 26.17
N ARG A 218 15.81 -11.52 25.72
CA ARG A 218 14.58 -12.01 26.36
C ARG A 218 14.19 -13.40 25.87
N THR A 219 15.11 -14.37 26.00
CA THR A 219 14.94 -15.73 25.45
C THR A 219 13.74 -16.48 26.02
N SER A 220 13.41 -16.27 27.31
CA SER A 220 12.24 -16.91 27.93
C SER A 220 10.92 -16.43 27.30
N ASP A 221 10.83 -15.16 26.96
CA ASP A 221 9.63 -14.59 26.31
C ASP A 221 9.56 -15.00 24.83
N ALA A 222 10.73 -15.15 24.16
CA ALA A 222 10.81 -15.70 22.81
C ALA A 222 10.28 -17.14 22.76
N GLN A 223 10.61 -17.96 23.75
CA GLN A 223 10.08 -19.33 23.89
C GLN A 223 8.56 -19.35 24.06
N LYS A 224 8.00 -18.45 24.89
CA LYS A 224 6.54 -18.32 25.06
C LYS A 224 5.87 -17.88 23.75
N ALA A 225 6.44 -16.89 23.07
CA ALA A 225 5.92 -16.40 21.80
C ALA A 225 5.94 -17.49 20.72
N LEU A 226 7.02 -18.26 20.61
CA LEU A 226 7.10 -19.38 19.67
C LEU A 226 6.09 -20.50 20.01
N LYS A 227 5.96 -20.88 21.28
CA LYS A 227 4.94 -21.85 21.69
C LYS A 227 3.51 -21.38 21.39
N TRP A 228 3.24 -20.10 21.57
CA TRP A 228 1.95 -19.52 21.22
C TRP A 228 1.70 -19.58 19.70
N LEU A 229 2.71 -19.30 18.87
CA LEU A 229 2.61 -19.32 17.41
C LEU A 229 2.62 -20.73 16.81
N ARG A 230 3.33 -21.69 17.39
CA ARG A 230 3.56 -23.03 16.82
C ARG A 230 2.68 -24.11 17.45
N GLY A 231 2.13 -23.85 18.61
CA GLY A 231 1.42 -24.83 19.47
C GLY A 231 2.29 -25.36 20.60
N PRO A 232 1.65 -25.90 21.66
CA PRO A 232 2.36 -26.30 22.88
C PRO A 232 3.33 -27.49 22.66
N ASP A 233 3.01 -28.39 21.72
CA ASP A 233 3.75 -29.64 21.49
C ASP A 233 4.89 -29.47 20.48
N TYR A 234 5.04 -28.29 19.88
CA TYR A 234 6.08 -28.04 18.88
C TYR A 234 7.46 -27.91 19.52
N ASN A 235 8.46 -28.60 18.94
CA ASN A 235 9.86 -28.48 19.38
C ASN A 235 10.47 -27.17 18.88
N ILE A 236 10.51 -26.15 19.72
CA ILE A 236 11.03 -24.82 19.42
C ILE A 236 12.56 -24.71 19.43
N ALA A 237 13.28 -25.67 20.00
CA ALA A 237 14.72 -25.57 20.20
C ALA A 237 15.54 -25.40 18.89
N PRO A 238 15.26 -26.13 17.79
CA PRO A 238 15.94 -25.93 16.51
C PRO A 238 15.70 -24.54 15.91
N GLU A 239 14.47 -24.00 16.06
CA GLU A 239 14.10 -22.69 15.52
C GLU A 239 14.80 -21.57 16.28
N ILE A 240 14.90 -21.67 17.62
CA ILE A 240 15.67 -20.71 18.44
C ILE A 240 17.14 -20.73 18.06
N MET A 241 17.73 -21.91 17.93
CA MET A 241 19.14 -22.05 17.54
C MET A 241 19.40 -21.41 16.16
N GLN A 242 18.54 -21.63 15.18
CA GLN A 242 18.65 -20.99 13.86
C GLN A 242 18.56 -19.46 13.95
N MET A 243 17.66 -18.91 14.77
CA MET A 243 17.55 -17.47 15.00
C MET A 243 18.79 -16.89 15.65
N GLU A 244 19.38 -17.57 16.64
CA GLU A 244 20.61 -17.16 17.31
C GLU A 244 21.82 -17.20 16.36
N VAL A 245 21.96 -18.24 15.54
CA VAL A 245 23.02 -18.34 14.52
C VAL A 245 22.89 -17.19 13.53
N ARG A 246 21.68 -16.92 13.05
CA ARG A 246 21.42 -15.80 12.13
C ARG A 246 21.74 -14.46 12.77
N LEU A 247 21.35 -14.22 14.01
CA LEU A 247 21.64 -12.99 14.75
C LEU A 247 23.14 -12.79 14.93
N ASN A 248 23.87 -13.85 15.33
CA ASN A 248 25.32 -13.77 15.48
C ASN A 248 26.04 -13.48 14.16
N ALA A 249 25.56 -14.02 13.05
CA ALA A 249 26.07 -13.70 11.71
C ALA A 249 25.81 -12.23 11.33
N GLU A 250 24.59 -11.72 11.61
CA GLU A 250 24.27 -10.31 11.36
C GLU A 250 25.10 -9.35 12.23
N LEU A 251 25.39 -9.69 13.47
CA LEU A 251 26.22 -8.90 14.38
C LEU A 251 27.72 -8.93 14.02
N ALA A 252 28.19 -10.04 13.41
CA ALA A 252 29.58 -10.17 12.97
C ALA A 252 29.89 -9.32 11.72
N GLU A 253 28.89 -9.07 10.86
CA GLU A 253 29.04 -8.29 9.64
C GLU A 253 28.81 -6.80 9.90
N LYS A 254 29.89 -6.07 10.26
CA LYS A 254 29.81 -4.60 10.40
C LYS A 254 29.58 -3.94 9.03
N PHE A 255 28.45 -3.25 8.90
CA PHE A 255 28.14 -2.41 7.75
C PHE A 255 29.00 -1.15 7.75
N SER A 256 29.54 -0.79 6.59
CA SER A 256 30.16 0.52 6.33
C SER A 256 29.41 1.21 5.18
N PRO A 257 29.11 2.53 5.25
CA PRO A 257 28.48 3.24 4.13
C PRO A 257 29.24 3.10 2.80
N SER A 258 30.57 2.93 2.83
CA SER A 258 31.39 2.67 1.65
C SER A 258 31.06 1.33 0.97
N ASP A 259 30.47 0.36 1.68
CA ASP A 259 30.11 -0.92 1.11
C ASP A 259 29.03 -0.80 0.03
N LEU A 260 28.17 0.21 0.11
CA LEU A 260 27.13 0.48 -0.89
C LEU A 260 27.68 0.81 -2.29
N PHE A 261 28.88 1.38 -2.35
CA PHE A 261 29.52 1.78 -3.61
C PHE A 261 30.40 0.69 -4.22
N LYS A 262 30.58 -0.44 -3.53
CA LYS A 262 31.34 -1.55 -4.06
C LYS A 262 30.58 -2.29 -5.17
N PRO A 263 31.23 -2.80 -6.23
CA PRO A 263 30.55 -3.43 -7.37
C PRO A 263 29.61 -4.58 -7.00
N TRP A 264 29.95 -5.37 -5.98
CA TRP A 264 29.12 -6.49 -5.51
C TRP A 264 27.80 -6.03 -4.83
N ALA A 265 27.78 -4.81 -4.29
CA ALA A 265 26.62 -4.22 -3.63
C ALA A 265 25.85 -3.28 -4.58
N LEU A 266 26.58 -2.52 -5.41
CA LEU A 266 26.03 -1.48 -6.26
C LEU A 266 25.07 -2.05 -7.32
N LYS A 267 25.42 -3.15 -7.99
CA LYS A 267 24.56 -3.78 -9.00
C LYS A 267 23.20 -4.22 -8.45
N PRO A 268 23.13 -5.01 -7.35
CA PRO A 268 21.85 -5.35 -6.71
C PRO A 268 21.07 -4.13 -6.22
N LEU A 269 21.76 -3.12 -5.69
CA LEU A 269 21.11 -1.89 -5.22
C LEU A 269 20.49 -1.11 -6.38
N LEU A 270 21.22 -0.91 -7.47
CA LEU A 270 20.69 -0.25 -8.66
C LEU A 270 19.50 -1.01 -9.25
N LEU A 271 19.52 -2.34 -9.26
CA LEU A 271 18.39 -3.15 -9.70
C LEU A 271 17.17 -2.92 -8.81
N ALA A 272 17.32 -2.99 -7.48
CA ALA A 272 16.23 -2.75 -6.55
C ALA A 272 15.64 -1.34 -6.69
N VAL A 273 16.49 -0.32 -6.80
CA VAL A 273 16.08 1.08 -6.99
C VAL A 273 15.38 1.28 -8.33
N SER A 274 15.90 0.73 -9.43
CA SER A 274 15.29 0.88 -10.75
C SER A 274 13.90 0.23 -10.82
N LEU A 275 13.69 -0.92 -10.19
CA LEU A 275 12.37 -1.54 -10.10
C LEU A 275 11.35 -0.63 -9.37
N MET A 276 11.77 0.05 -8.30
CA MET A 276 10.93 1.03 -7.60
C MET A 276 10.66 2.28 -8.43
N ILE A 277 11.63 2.70 -9.24
CA ILE A 277 11.46 3.82 -10.18
C ILE A 277 10.41 3.47 -11.24
N PHE A 278 10.55 2.32 -11.92
CA PHE A 278 9.58 1.89 -12.94
C PHE A 278 8.18 1.74 -12.35
N GLN A 279 8.06 1.13 -11.17
CA GLN A 279 6.78 0.99 -10.48
C GLN A 279 6.09 2.35 -10.28
N GLN A 280 6.80 3.38 -9.83
CA GLN A 280 6.18 4.66 -9.52
C GLN A 280 5.97 5.55 -10.75
N LEU A 281 6.90 5.52 -11.71
CA LEU A 281 6.76 6.25 -12.96
C LEU A 281 5.70 5.65 -13.91
N SER A 282 5.22 4.43 -13.64
CA SER A 282 4.04 3.88 -14.34
C SER A 282 2.75 4.69 -14.11
N GLY A 283 2.73 5.62 -13.14
CA GLY A 283 1.57 6.46 -12.85
C GLY A 283 0.50 5.80 -11.96
N ILE A 284 0.78 4.64 -11.37
CA ILE A 284 -0.21 3.91 -10.54
C ILE A 284 -0.86 4.78 -9.47
N ASN A 285 -0.05 5.57 -8.74
CA ASN A 285 -0.59 6.43 -7.70
C ASN A 285 -1.48 7.54 -8.27
N ALA A 286 -1.11 8.14 -9.42
CA ALA A 286 -1.97 9.12 -10.09
C ALA A 286 -3.33 8.51 -10.46
N ALA A 287 -3.35 7.29 -11.02
CA ALA A 287 -4.57 6.58 -11.37
C ALA A 287 -5.45 6.28 -10.14
N VAL A 288 -4.87 5.75 -9.05
CA VAL A 288 -5.64 5.38 -7.84
C VAL A 288 -6.16 6.61 -7.09
N TYR A 289 -5.34 7.66 -6.93
CA TYR A 289 -5.73 8.87 -6.20
C TYR A 289 -6.77 9.71 -6.94
N ASN A 290 -6.77 9.68 -8.28
CA ASN A 290 -7.65 10.50 -9.12
C ASN A 290 -8.67 9.67 -9.92
N ALA A 291 -8.95 8.42 -9.54
CA ALA A 291 -9.78 7.52 -10.31
C ALA A 291 -11.16 8.13 -10.65
N VAL A 292 -11.85 8.71 -9.67
CA VAL A 292 -13.16 9.36 -9.87
C VAL A 292 -13.04 10.54 -10.84
N ALA A 293 -12.06 11.43 -10.64
CA ALA A 293 -11.84 12.59 -11.49
C ALA A 293 -11.49 12.21 -12.94
N ILE A 294 -10.75 11.11 -13.14
CA ILE A 294 -10.43 10.58 -14.48
C ILE A 294 -11.73 10.13 -15.18
N PHE A 295 -12.62 9.42 -14.49
CA PHE A 295 -13.89 8.98 -15.05
C PHE A 295 -14.85 10.14 -15.31
N GLU A 296 -14.91 11.13 -14.44
CA GLU A 296 -15.65 12.38 -14.67
C GLU A 296 -15.13 13.10 -15.92
N SER A 297 -13.81 13.27 -16.03
CA SER A 297 -13.17 13.86 -17.19
C SER A 297 -13.38 13.05 -18.47
N ALA A 298 -13.49 11.73 -18.38
CA ALA A 298 -13.80 10.85 -19.51
C ALA A 298 -15.26 10.98 -19.97
N GLY A 299 -16.16 11.45 -19.11
CA GLY A 299 -17.59 11.49 -19.37
C GLY A 299 -18.22 10.09 -19.35
N SER A 300 -17.85 9.29 -18.36
CA SER A 300 -18.36 7.92 -18.20
C SER A 300 -19.89 7.89 -18.16
N THR A 301 -20.48 6.93 -18.85
CA THR A 301 -21.93 6.68 -18.80
C THR A 301 -22.36 6.00 -17.49
N LEU A 302 -21.42 5.37 -16.78
CA LEU A 302 -21.61 4.79 -15.46
C LEU A 302 -21.29 5.84 -14.38
N ASP A 303 -21.89 5.67 -13.21
CA ASP A 303 -21.52 6.43 -12.03
C ASP A 303 -20.00 6.30 -11.77
N THR A 304 -19.32 7.43 -11.66
CA THR A 304 -17.86 7.49 -11.55
C THR A 304 -17.34 6.81 -10.28
N LEU A 305 -18.13 6.85 -9.21
CA LEU A 305 -17.82 6.14 -7.98
C LEU A 305 -17.94 4.62 -8.13
N VAL A 306 -18.94 4.15 -8.89
CA VAL A 306 -19.07 2.72 -9.23
C VAL A 306 -17.85 2.26 -10.04
N CYS A 307 -17.39 3.07 -11.00
CA CYS A 307 -16.16 2.77 -11.75
C CYS A 307 -14.95 2.65 -10.83
N ALA A 308 -14.77 3.57 -9.88
CA ALA A 308 -13.68 3.51 -8.90
C ALA A 308 -13.78 2.26 -7.98
N ILE A 309 -15.00 1.85 -7.59
CA ILE A 309 -15.23 0.61 -6.83
C ILE A 309 -14.83 -0.61 -7.64
N LEU A 310 -15.19 -0.67 -8.92
CA LEU A 310 -14.83 -1.78 -9.81
C LEU A 310 -13.31 -1.89 -9.96
N LEU A 311 -12.59 -0.76 -10.13
CA LEU A 311 -11.12 -0.74 -10.17
C LEU A 311 -10.49 -1.28 -8.90
N ASN A 312 -10.97 -0.85 -7.74
CA ASN A 312 -10.40 -1.25 -6.46
C ASN A 312 -10.76 -2.69 -6.09
N LEU A 313 -11.92 -3.18 -6.52
CA LEU A 313 -12.29 -4.60 -6.42
C LEU A 313 -11.39 -5.47 -7.32
N ASP A 314 -11.16 -5.05 -8.56
CA ASP A 314 -10.22 -5.69 -9.47
C ASP A 314 -8.83 -5.77 -8.85
N GLN A 315 -8.31 -4.65 -8.33
CA GLN A 315 -7.02 -4.60 -7.64
C GLN A 315 -6.94 -5.61 -6.50
N LEU A 316 -7.95 -5.71 -5.66
CA LEU A 316 -7.99 -6.68 -4.54
C LEU A 316 -7.98 -8.12 -5.05
N VAL A 317 -8.84 -8.45 -6.01
CA VAL A 317 -8.96 -9.81 -6.56
C VAL A 317 -7.66 -10.23 -7.23
N VAL A 318 -7.09 -9.36 -8.05
CA VAL A 318 -5.85 -9.66 -8.77
C VAL A 318 -4.65 -9.73 -7.83
N THR A 319 -4.57 -8.88 -6.80
CA THR A 319 -3.52 -8.97 -5.79
C THR A 319 -3.53 -10.31 -5.06
N ILE A 320 -4.71 -10.82 -4.72
CA ILE A 320 -4.86 -12.15 -4.11
C ILE A 320 -4.42 -13.24 -5.11
N ALA A 321 -4.81 -13.14 -6.37
CA ALA A 321 -4.46 -14.13 -7.41
C ALA A 321 -2.96 -14.10 -7.75
N SER A 322 -2.32 -12.94 -7.75
CA SER A 322 -0.93 -12.76 -8.16
C SER A 322 0.06 -13.55 -7.30
N SER A 323 -0.25 -13.72 -6.02
CA SER A 323 0.58 -14.50 -5.10
C SER A 323 0.77 -15.97 -5.52
N LEU A 324 -0.23 -16.53 -6.22
CA LEU A 324 -0.16 -17.88 -6.78
C LEU A 324 0.65 -17.92 -8.08
N LEU A 325 0.70 -16.80 -8.81
CA LEU A 325 1.35 -16.70 -10.12
C LEU A 325 2.85 -16.40 -9.99
N VAL A 326 3.26 -15.61 -9.00
CA VAL A 326 4.66 -15.19 -8.80
C VAL A 326 5.61 -16.38 -8.64
N GLU A 327 5.17 -17.44 -7.95
CA GLU A 327 5.99 -18.64 -7.75
C GLU A 327 6.09 -19.51 -9.02
N ARG A 328 5.08 -19.47 -9.90
CA ARG A 328 5.01 -20.31 -11.10
C ARG A 328 5.69 -19.72 -12.32
N LEU A 329 5.47 -18.45 -12.61
CA LEU A 329 5.93 -17.78 -13.83
C LEU A 329 7.29 -17.08 -13.66
N GLY A 330 7.72 -16.86 -12.43
CA GLY A 330 8.97 -16.16 -12.11
C GLY A 330 8.84 -14.64 -12.18
N ARG A 331 9.69 -13.97 -11.39
CA ARG A 331 9.61 -12.52 -11.12
C ARG A 331 9.81 -11.67 -12.37
N LYS A 332 10.83 -12.00 -13.18
CA LYS A 332 11.16 -11.24 -14.41
C LYS A 332 10.03 -11.27 -15.44
N THR A 333 9.50 -12.45 -15.72
CA THR A 333 8.44 -12.65 -16.74
C THR A 333 7.18 -11.89 -16.35
N LEU A 334 6.76 -12.01 -15.07
CA LEU A 334 5.58 -11.30 -14.56
C LEU A 334 5.75 -9.80 -14.63
N PHE A 335 6.92 -9.27 -14.25
CA PHE A 335 7.17 -7.84 -14.28
C PHE A 335 7.12 -7.29 -15.72
N VAL A 336 7.78 -7.95 -16.68
CA VAL A 336 7.78 -7.53 -18.09
C VAL A 336 6.39 -7.58 -18.70
N ILE A 337 5.62 -8.66 -18.46
CA ILE A 337 4.25 -8.76 -18.95
C ILE A 337 3.38 -7.65 -18.35
N SER A 338 3.47 -7.45 -17.04
CA SER A 338 2.74 -6.43 -16.31
C SER A 338 2.98 -5.03 -16.88
N GLU A 339 4.24 -4.60 -16.98
CA GLU A 339 4.61 -3.29 -17.52
C GLU A 339 4.18 -3.11 -18.98
N SER A 340 4.27 -4.18 -19.79
CA SER A 340 3.84 -4.12 -21.20
C SER A 340 2.32 -3.92 -21.31
N VAL A 341 1.53 -4.64 -20.53
CA VAL A 341 0.06 -4.48 -20.52
C VAL A 341 -0.33 -3.11 -19.98
N MET A 342 0.35 -2.62 -18.92
CA MET A 342 0.13 -1.29 -18.37
C MET A 342 0.40 -0.20 -19.42
N CYS A 343 1.50 -0.31 -20.16
CA CYS A 343 1.84 0.62 -21.24
C CYS A 343 0.78 0.65 -22.35
N LEU A 344 0.31 -0.52 -22.79
CA LEU A 344 -0.75 -0.60 -23.81
C LEU A 344 -2.09 -0.04 -23.29
N SER A 345 -2.40 -0.26 -22.01
CA SER A 345 -3.61 0.28 -21.38
C SER A 345 -3.58 1.80 -21.32
N LEU A 346 -2.45 2.40 -20.92
CA LEU A 346 -2.27 3.85 -20.90
C LEU A 346 -2.29 4.44 -22.31
N ALA A 347 -1.71 3.74 -23.30
CA ALA A 347 -1.78 4.16 -24.70
C ALA A 347 -3.24 4.22 -25.20
N GLY A 348 -4.06 3.22 -24.82
CA GLY A 348 -5.50 3.22 -25.12
C GLY A 348 -6.26 4.36 -24.45
N LEU A 349 -5.96 4.62 -23.16
CA LEU A 349 -6.55 5.71 -22.39
C LEU A 349 -6.18 7.08 -22.98
N GLY A 350 -4.90 7.29 -23.29
CA GLY A 350 -4.41 8.52 -23.91
C GLY A 350 -5.01 8.74 -25.31
N ALA A 351 -5.19 7.68 -26.11
CA ALA A 351 -5.85 7.78 -27.40
C ALA A 351 -7.32 8.22 -27.28
N PHE A 352 -8.05 7.73 -26.27
CA PHE A 352 -9.41 8.18 -25.99
C PHE A 352 -9.46 9.67 -25.66
N PHE A 353 -8.60 10.15 -24.74
CA PHE A 353 -8.55 11.57 -24.38
C PHE A 353 -8.13 12.43 -25.56
N TYR A 354 -7.18 11.99 -26.39
CA TYR A 354 -6.78 12.69 -27.61
C TYR A 354 -7.95 12.87 -28.57
N LEU A 355 -8.75 11.83 -28.81
CA LEU A 355 -9.96 11.93 -29.64
C LEU A 355 -11.00 12.88 -29.02
N LYS A 356 -11.16 12.84 -27.71
CA LYS A 356 -12.12 13.69 -26.97
C LYS A 356 -11.74 15.16 -26.98
N GLU A 357 -10.45 15.47 -26.87
CA GLU A 357 -9.91 16.84 -26.88
C GLU A 357 -9.85 17.44 -28.29
N ASN A 358 -9.87 16.58 -29.32
CA ASN A 358 -9.86 17.04 -30.71
C ASN A 358 -11.24 17.48 -31.15
N SER A 359 -11.41 18.80 -31.38
CA SER A 359 -12.67 19.41 -31.81
C SER A 359 -13.22 18.90 -33.16
N GLN A 360 -12.40 18.21 -33.96
CA GLN A 360 -12.78 17.64 -35.26
C GLN A 360 -13.35 16.22 -35.14
N THR A 361 -13.30 15.58 -33.97
CA THR A 361 -13.80 14.23 -33.79
C THR A 361 -15.34 14.23 -33.68
N ASP A 362 -15.99 13.36 -34.45
CA ASP A 362 -17.44 13.19 -34.40
C ASP A 362 -17.86 12.74 -32.97
N PRO A 363 -18.81 13.43 -32.30
CA PRO A 363 -19.33 13.04 -31.01
C PRO A 363 -19.82 11.59 -30.95
N ALA A 364 -20.36 11.05 -32.05
CA ALA A 364 -20.81 9.66 -32.14
C ALA A 364 -19.64 8.65 -31.96
N ILE A 365 -18.42 9.00 -32.40
CA ILE A 365 -17.24 8.17 -32.19
C ILE A 365 -16.87 8.17 -30.71
N ILE A 366 -16.89 9.33 -30.03
CA ILE A 366 -16.56 9.45 -28.61
C ILE A 366 -17.57 8.66 -27.79
N GLU A 367 -18.86 8.74 -28.10
CA GLU A 367 -19.91 7.97 -27.44
C GLU A 367 -19.72 6.46 -27.62
N SER A 368 -19.40 6.00 -28.82
CA SER A 368 -19.12 4.59 -29.11
C SER A 368 -17.90 4.05 -28.37
N LEU A 369 -16.93 4.89 -28.00
CA LEU A 369 -15.71 4.55 -27.26
C LEU A 369 -15.81 4.84 -25.76
N SER A 370 -16.95 5.23 -25.22
CA SER A 370 -17.14 5.60 -23.81
C SER A 370 -16.77 4.50 -22.79
N TRP A 371 -16.73 3.25 -23.24
CA TRP A 371 -16.29 2.08 -22.44
C TRP A 371 -14.76 1.98 -22.32
N LEU A 372 -14.00 2.59 -23.27
CA LEU A 372 -12.54 2.41 -23.39
C LEU A 372 -11.77 2.90 -22.16
N PRO A 373 -12.08 4.05 -21.52
CA PRO A 373 -11.41 4.49 -20.28
C PRO A 373 -11.53 3.48 -19.15
N LEU A 374 -12.74 2.93 -18.93
CA LEU A 374 -12.97 1.94 -17.88
C LEU A 374 -12.17 0.67 -18.13
N VAL A 375 -12.24 0.11 -19.32
CA VAL A 375 -11.51 -1.12 -19.67
C VAL A 375 -10.00 -0.90 -19.60
N SER A 376 -9.50 0.23 -20.09
CA SER A 376 -8.08 0.57 -20.03
C SER A 376 -7.59 0.65 -18.59
N LEU A 377 -8.33 1.31 -17.68
CA LEU A 377 -7.94 1.42 -16.28
C LEU A 377 -8.06 0.08 -15.53
N ILE A 378 -9.07 -0.74 -15.81
CA ILE A 378 -9.18 -2.10 -15.25
C ILE A 378 -7.97 -2.95 -15.68
N LEU A 379 -7.64 -2.96 -16.98
CA LEU A 379 -6.46 -3.70 -17.47
C LEU A 379 -5.15 -3.19 -16.88
N PHE A 380 -5.02 -1.87 -16.70
CA PHE A 380 -3.87 -1.22 -16.08
C PHE A 380 -3.71 -1.67 -14.62
N ILE A 381 -4.77 -1.60 -13.83
CA ILE A 381 -4.76 -1.99 -12.40
C ILE A 381 -4.56 -3.51 -12.24
N ALA A 382 -5.23 -4.32 -13.08
CA ALA A 382 -5.03 -5.76 -13.09
C ALA A 382 -3.57 -6.12 -13.40
N ALA A 383 -3.01 -5.54 -14.44
CA ALA A 383 -1.61 -5.75 -14.81
C ALA A 383 -0.66 -5.34 -13.68
N PHE A 384 -0.88 -4.17 -13.07
CA PHE A 384 -0.13 -3.73 -11.89
C PHE A 384 -0.20 -4.75 -10.75
N GLY A 385 -1.39 -5.22 -10.40
CA GLY A 385 -1.61 -6.20 -9.33
C GLY A 385 -0.91 -7.54 -9.57
N ILE A 386 -0.75 -7.97 -10.84
CA ILE A 386 -0.08 -9.23 -11.20
C ILE A 386 1.44 -9.15 -11.01
N GLY A 387 2.08 -8.05 -11.40
CA GLY A 387 3.54 -7.99 -11.48
C GLY A 387 4.17 -6.71 -10.94
N ALA A 388 3.87 -5.55 -11.53
CA ALA A 388 4.51 -4.27 -11.19
C ALA A 388 4.30 -3.88 -9.71
N GLY A 389 3.19 -4.30 -9.10
CA GLY A 389 2.90 -4.08 -7.68
C GLY A 389 3.80 -4.92 -6.76
N PRO A 390 3.68 -6.24 -6.75
CA PRO A 390 4.37 -7.11 -5.79
C PRO A 390 5.85 -7.36 -6.11
N VAL A 391 6.24 -7.46 -7.39
CA VAL A 391 7.59 -7.89 -7.78
C VAL A 391 8.70 -6.96 -7.29
N PRO A 392 8.63 -5.62 -7.39
CA PRO A 392 9.67 -4.73 -6.88
C PRO A 392 9.95 -4.92 -5.39
N TRP A 393 8.91 -5.10 -4.58
CA TRP A 393 9.03 -5.32 -3.13
C TRP A 393 9.66 -6.68 -2.80
N LEU A 394 9.26 -7.73 -3.51
CA LEU A 394 9.85 -9.07 -3.35
C LEU A 394 11.31 -9.07 -3.77
N MET A 395 11.63 -8.53 -4.95
CA MET A 395 12.99 -8.48 -5.48
C MET A 395 13.93 -7.67 -4.59
N THR A 396 13.47 -6.55 -4.02
CA THR A 396 14.25 -5.76 -3.05
C THR A 396 14.66 -6.61 -1.85
N GLY A 397 13.78 -7.50 -1.38
CA GLY A 397 14.09 -8.44 -0.31
C GLY A 397 15.01 -9.60 -0.69
N GLU A 398 15.00 -10.02 -1.96
CA GLU A 398 15.72 -11.21 -2.47
C GLU A 398 17.12 -10.88 -3.03
N VAL A 399 17.26 -9.76 -3.73
CA VAL A 399 18.47 -9.41 -4.52
C VAL A 399 19.56 -8.79 -3.66
N LEU A 400 19.18 -8.06 -2.60
CA LEU A 400 20.16 -7.35 -1.78
C LEU A 400 20.96 -8.31 -0.88
N PRO A 401 22.33 -8.27 -0.94
CA PRO A 401 23.19 -9.04 -0.05
C PRO A 401 22.92 -8.72 1.43
N ALA A 402 23.07 -9.73 2.31
CA ALA A 402 22.73 -9.62 3.73
C ALA A 402 23.38 -8.40 4.40
N LYS A 403 24.67 -8.15 4.13
CA LYS A 403 25.45 -7.05 4.71
C LYS A 403 24.90 -5.65 4.43
N ILE A 404 24.30 -5.42 3.26
CA ILE A 404 23.73 -4.11 2.86
C ILE A 404 22.20 -4.13 2.82
N LYS A 405 21.55 -5.23 3.21
CA LYS A 405 20.11 -5.42 3.04
C LYS A 405 19.30 -4.32 3.71
N GLY A 406 19.59 -3.98 4.96
CA GLY A 406 18.89 -2.92 5.70
C GLY A 406 18.97 -1.56 4.99
N PRO A 407 20.17 -1.00 4.82
CA PRO A 407 20.35 0.28 4.12
C PRO A 407 19.86 0.26 2.66
N GLY A 408 20.07 -0.84 1.94
CA GLY A 408 19.63 -0.99 0.54
C GLY A 408 18.11 -0.98 0.40
N VAL A 409 17.39 -1.68 1.27
CA VAL A 409 15.92 -1.63 1.34
C VAL A 409 15.46 -0.21 1.65
N SER A 410 16.10 0.47 2.63
CA SER A 410 15.74 1.84 2.98
C SER A 410 15.89 2.81 1.81
N ILE A 411 16.96 2.70 1.02
CA ILE A 411 17.17 3.51 -0.18
C ILE A 411 16.10 3.22 -1.24
N ALA A 412 15.79 1.95 -1.49
CA ALA A 412 14.76 1.56 -2.45
C ALA A 412 13.37 2.06 -2.04
N VAL A 413 12.99 1.90 -0.77
CA VAL A 413 11.71 2.36 -0.22
C VAL A 413 11.64 3.89 -0.19
N PHE A 414 12.74 4.58 0.15
CA PHE A 414 12.83 6.03 0.03
C PHE A 414 12.54 6.48 -1.41
N THR A 415 13.20 5.88 -2.39
CA THR A 415 12.99 6.20 -3.81
C THR A 415 11.54 5.98 -4.21
N ASN A 416 10.92 4.90 -3.76
CA ASN A 416 9.53 4.58 -4.03
C ASN A 416 8.59 5.68 -3.53
N TRP A 417 8.61 6.02 -2.24
CA TRP A 417 7.73 7.03 -1.68
C TRP A 417 8.02 8.45 -2.17
N PHE A 418 9.30 8.77 -2.45
CA PHE A 418 9.69 10.04 -3.02
C PHE A 418 9.09 10.24 -4.42
N LEU A 419 9.20 9.22 -5.27
CA LEU A 419 8.59 9.27 -6.61
C LEU A 419 7.07 9.23 -6.55
N ALA A 420 6.48 8.46 -5.62
CA ALA A 420 5.04 8.50 -5.38
C ALA A 420 4.55 9.91 -5.05
N PHE A 421 5.29 10.63 -4.19
CA PHE A 421 5.01 12.04 -3.89
C PHE A 421 5.09 12.92 -5.14
N ILE A 422 6.18 12.82 -5.90
CA ILE A 422 6.38 13.63 -7.12
C ILE A 422 5.26 13.35 -8.12
N VAL A 423 5.00 12.09 -8.47
CA VAL A 423 3.98 11.71 -9.45
C VAL A 423 2.59 12.21 -9.02
N THR A 424 2.21 11.98 -7.77
CA THR A 424 0.89 12.42 -7.27
C THR A 424 0.78 13.94 -7.25
N LYS A 425 1.84 14.67 -6.85
CA LYS A 425 1.82 16.13 -6.77
C LYS A 425 1.83 16.79 -8.15
N SER A 426 2.58 16.25 -9.11
CA SER A 426 2.74 16.85 -10.43
C SER A 426 1.66 16.47 -11.43
N PHE A 427 0.82 15.46 -11.16
CA PHE A 427 -0.15 14.92 -12.10
C PHE A 427 -1.10 15.97 -12.66
N VAL A 428 -1.71 16.80 -11.80
CA VAL A 428 -2.60 17.88 -12.21
C VAL A 428 -1.87 18.90 -13.09
N ASN A 429 -0.69 19.34 -12.69
CA ASN A 429 0.12 20.28 -13.46
C ASN A 429 0.55 19.71 -14.83
N ILE A 430 0.80 18.40 -14.90
CA ILE A 430 1.12 17.71 -16.17
C ILE A 430 -0.12 17.69 -17.08
N GLN A 431 -1.32 17.42 -16.54
CA GLN A 431 -2.56 17.48 -17.31
C GLN A 431 -2.83 18.88 -17.85
N GLU A 432 -2.60 19.92 -17.05
CA GLU A 432 -2.77 21.31 -17.50
C GLU A 432 -1.74 21.70 -18.59
N ALA A 433 -0.50 21.22 -18.49
CA ALA A 433 0.58 21.58 -19.41
C ALA A 433 0.55 20.78 -20.73
N LEU A 434 0.19 19.48 -20.67
CA LEU A 434 0.30 18.55 -21.80
C LEU A 434 -1.06 18.01 -22.27
N THR A 435 -2.17 18.50 -21.73
CA THR A 435 -3.52 17.95 -21.86
C THR A 435 -3.70 16.59 -21.15
N SER A 436 -4.94 16.09 -21.03
CA SER A 436 -5.17 14.78 -20.44
C SER A 436 -4.56 13.66 -21.28
N ALA A 437 -4.63 13.76 -22.60
CA ALA A 437 -3.98 12.81 -23.52
C ALA A 437 -2.47 12.72 -23.29
N GLY A 438 -1.80 13.88 -23.23
CA GLY A 438 -0.34 13.94 -23.01
C GLY A 438 0.11 13.47 -21.62
N ALA A 439 -0.78 13.55 -20.61
CA ALA A 439 -0.47 13.08 -19.27
C ALA A 439 -0.47 11.55 -19.16
N PHE A 440 -1.21 10.84 -20.03
CA PHE A 440 -1.27 9.37 -20.05
C PHE A 440 -0.26 8.74 -21.05
N TRP A 441 0.34 9.50 -21.93
CA TRP A 441 1.40 9.08 -22.86
C TRP A 441 2.79 9.43 -22.33
#